data_e9463101c06261c1f0f461e687b39e0a
#
_entry.id   e9463101c06261c1f0f461e687b39e0a
#
_cell.length_a   1.000
_cell.length_b   1.000
_cell.length_c   1.000
_cell.angle_alpha   90.00
_cell.angle_beta   90.00
_cell.angle_gamma   90.00
#
_symmetry.space_group_name_H-M   'P 1'
#
loop_
_entity.id
_entity.type
_entity.pdbx_description
1 polymer ?
#
loop_
_entity_poly.entity_id
_entity_poly.type
_entity_poly.pdbx_seq_one_letter_code
_entity_poly.pdbx_strand_id
1 'polypeptide(L)'
;MRVCCIFNMAPHYRLPIFSLMSENFDCDFYFGDKMQQPIKKLNYNELDGFKKELHNFFIGPFYWQRKSVRLVFKKYDCFVLSGEPFCISYWFILLLAKLLRKKTVTWTHGFYGREGGVKKVVKKTFFKFFTKIMVYSDYSIGLMKKEGIDEKKMFCIANALDTDSQLIIRQKLKKTDVFSAHFGNDEPVVFYIGRIQKVKRLDMLVQSFKKLKDEGVKCNLVIVGKDDENVDLLKIISELELGDSVWLYGPCYDEETIGEMFYNSAVCVSPGNVGLTSIHAMTYGCPVVTHDNFPYQMPEFEAITPGVTGCFFKMDNVDDLTEKIKLWLEKTPEEREKTRELAYRTIDEKWNVHYQIEVMKIVFDA
;
A
#
# COMPACT_ATOMS: atom_id res chain seq x y z
N MET A 1 -18.09 -2.55 -23.34
CA MET A 1 -18.85 -2.17 -22.12
C MET A 1 -18.35 -0.80 -21.67
N ARG A 2 -19.25 0.16 -21.47
CA ARG A 2 -18.88 1.49 -21.02
C ARG A 2 -18.91 1.59 -19.50
N VAL A 3 -17.79 1.96 -18.90
CA VAL A 3 -17.57 1.93 -17.44
C VAL A 3 -17.55 3.35 -16.86
N CYS A 4 -18.30 3.58 -15.79
CA CYS A 4 -18.29 4.82 -15.02
C CYS A 4 -17.54 4.58 -13.70
N CYS A 5 -16.36 5.15 -13.57
CA CYS A 5 -15.55 5.07 -12.37
C CYS A 5 -15.83 6.27 -11.46
N ILE A 6 -16.35 6.03 -10.26
CA ILE A 6 -16.71 7.07 -9.30
C ILE A 6 -15.93 6.79 -8.01
N PHE A 7 -14.91 7.59 -7.74
CA PHE A 7 -14.07 7.42 -6.53
C PHE A 7 -14.18 8.63 -5.60
N ASN A 8 -13.93 8.39 -4.34
CA ASN A 8 -13.91 9.42 -3.31
C ASN A 8 -12.85 10.50 -3.58
N MET A 9 -11.68 10.12 -4.04
CA MET A 9 -10.58 10.94 -4.54
C MET A 9 -9.57 10.01 -5.22
N ALA A 10 -8.78 10.51 -6.16
CA ALA A 10 -7.63 9.78 -6.70
C ALA A 10 -6.31 10.32 -6.12
N PRO A 11 -5.53 9.52 -5.42
CA PRO A 11 -4.17 9.87 -5.03
C PRO A 11 -3.22 9.81 -6.22
N HIS A 12 -2.16 10.64 -6.20
CA HIS A 12 -1.23 10.80 -7.32
C HIS A 12 -0.57 9.49 -7.79
N TYR A 13 -0.24 8.58 -6.87
CA TYR A 13 0.42 7.31 -7.18
C TYR A 13 -0.46 6.31 -7.94
N ARG A 14 -1.76 6.63 -8.16
CA ARG A 14 -2.68 5.80 -8.94
C ARG A 14 -2.78 6.19 -10.41
N LEU A 15 -2.05 7.21 -10.85
CA LEU A 15 -2.05 7.60 -12.26
C LEU A 15 -1.74 6.42 -13.19
N PRO A 16 -0.71 5.59 -12.95
CA PRO A 16 -0.37 4.49 -13.86
C PRO A 16 -1.53 3.51 -14.09
N ILE A 17 -2.17 3.04 -13.02
CA ILE A 17 -3.28 2.09 -13.17
C ILE A 17 -4.51 2.75 -13.81
N PHE A 18 -4.81 4.02 -13.53
CA PHE A 18 -5.94 4.68 -14.18
C PHE A 18 -5.67 4.96 -15.66
N SER A 19 -4.42 5.27 -16.04
CA SER A 19 -4.01 5.39 -17.45
C SER A 19 -4.19 4.07 -18.19
N LEU A 20 -3.70 2.97 -17.65
CA LEU A 20 -3.90 1.64 -18.21
C LEU A 20 -5.39 1.25 -18.28
N MET A 21 -6.21 1.67 -17.31
CA MET A 21 -7.66 1.47 -17.41
C MET A 21 -8.27 2.25 -18.58
N SER A 22 -7.81 3.46 -18.83
CA SER A 22 -8.29 4.27 -19.99
C SER A 22 -7.89 3.63 -21.32
N GLU A 23 -6.71 3.03 -21.39
CA GLU A 23 -6.20 2.36 -22.59
C GLU A 23 -6.91 1.03 -22.89
N ASN A 24 -7.26 0.28 -21.84
CA ASN A 24 -7.82 -1.07 -21.99
C ASN A 24 -9.34 -1.13 -21.95
N PHE A 25 -10.01 -0.09 -21.41
CA PHE A 25 -11.46 -0.07 -21.21
C PHE A 25 -12.05 1.28 -21.58
N ASP A 26 -13.31 1.31 -22.02
CA ASP A 26 -14.08 2.55 -22.23
C ASP A 26 -14.51 3.12 -20.86
N CYS A 27 -13.55 3.76 -20.16
CA CYS A 27 -13.70 4.28 -18.80
C CYS A 27 -13.87 5.79 -18.77
N ASP A 28 -14.92 6.26 -18.09
CA ASP A 28 -15.10 7.67 -17.72
C ASP A 28 -14.88 7.84 -16.22
N PHE A 29 -13.94 8.70 -15.81
CA PHE A 29 -13.57 8.91 -14.41
C PHE A 29 -14.21 10.16 -13.81
N TYR A 30 -14.77 9.97 -12.62
CA TYR A 30 -15.33 11.00 -11.75
C TYR A 30 -14.71 10.87 -10.37
N PHE A 31 -13.97 11.87 -9.93
CA PHE A 31 -13.28 11.85 -8.64
C PHE A 31 -13.84 12.92 -7.71
N GLY A 32 -13.84 12.65 -6.41
CA GLY A 32 -14.12 13.66 -5.40
C GLY A 32 -13.00 14.70 -5.30
N ASP A 33 -13.36 15.87 -4.81
CA ASP A 33 -12.46 17.03 -4.68
C ASP A 33 -11.52 16.92 -3.47
N LYS A 34 -11.95 16.26 -2.39
CA LYS A 34 -11.21 16.17 -1.13
C LYS A 34 -11.57 14.93 -0.33
N MET A 35 -10.66 14.55 0.57
CA MET A 35 -10.86 13.57 1.65
C MET A 35 -10.53 14.19 3.00
N GLN A 36 -10.93 13.52 4.08
CA GLN A 36 -10.56 13.94 5.45
C GLN A 36 -9.09 13.68 5.76
N GLN A 37 -8.46 12.70 5.08
CA GLN A 37 -7.04 12.39 5.25
C GLN A 37 -6.17 13.23 4.31
N PRO A 38 -5.00 13.73 4.76
CA PRO A 38 -4.07 14.49 3.94
C PRO A 38 -3.31 13.54 2.99
N ILE A 39 -3.86 13.31 1.80
CA ILE A 39 -3.22 12.53 0.74
C ILE A 39 -3.05 13.46 -0.46
N LYS A 40 -1.85 13.46 -1.08
CA LYS A 40 -1.57 14.25 -2.28
C LYS A 40 -2.51 13.80 -3.41
N LYS A 41 -3.36 14.73 -3.86
CA LYS A 41 -4.31 14.50 -4.94
C LYS A 41 -3.60 14.41 -6.29
N LEU A 42 -4.07 13.52 -7.17
CA LEU A 42 -3.67 13.48 -8.57
C LEU A 42 -4.12 14.77 -9.28
N ASN A 43 -3.31 15.27 -10.19
CA ASN A 43 -3.78 16.26 -11.16
C ASN A 43 -4.68 15.55 -12.18
N TYR A 44 -5.96 15.68 -12.00
CA TYR A 44 -6.95 14.93 -12.79
C TYR A 44 -6.90 15.22 -14.30
N ASN A 45 -6.33 16.37 -14.69
CA ASN A 45 -6.19 16.73 -16.11
C ASN A 45 -5.10 15.91 -16.83
N GLU A 46 -4.26 15.18 -16.10
CA GLU A 46 -3.25 14.28 -16.66
C GLU A 46 -3.82 12.91 -17.05
N LEU A 47 -5.09 12.64 -16.69
CA LEU A 47 -5.72 11.35 -16.92
C LEU A 47 -6.70 11.41 -18.11
N ASP A 48 -6.45 10.60 -19.12
CA ASP A 48 -7.40 10.37 -20.19
C ASP A 48 -8.67 9.71 -19.64
N GLY A 49 -9.83 10.13 -20.13
CA GLY A 49 -11.12 9.66 -19.60
C GLY A 49 -11.60 10.41 -18.35
N PHE A 50 -10.82 11.35 -17.78
CA PHE A 50 -11.31 12.21 -16.73
C PHE A 50 -12.45 13.11 -17.24
N LYS A 51 -13.59 13.09 -16.56
CA LYS A 51 -14.78 13.86 -16.97
C LYS A 51 -15.07 15.01 -16.03
N LYS A 52 -14.97 14.79 -14.73
CA LYS A 52 -15.36 15.83 -13.78
C LYS A 52 -14.93 15.53 -12.36
N GLU A 53 -14.53 16.58 -11.66
CA GLU A 53 -14.41 16.60 -10.20
C GLU A 53 -15.80 16.76 -9.55
N LEU A 54 -16.08 15.95 -8.53
CA LEU A 54 -17.33 15.94 -7.78
C LEU A 54 -17.08 16.49 -6.38
N HIS A 55 -17.98 17.35 -5.90
CA HIS A 55 -17.83 17.90 -4.55
C HIS A 55 -18.29 16.91 -3.48
N ASN A 56 -17.40 16.60 -2.51
CA ASN A 56 -17.68 15.77 -1.35
C ASN A 56 -18.12 16.66 -0.18
N PHE A 57 -19.37 16.52 0.22
CA PHE A 57 -19.94 17.24 1.37
C PHE A 57 -19.98 16.31 2.59
N PHE A 58 -19.24 16.65 3.65
CA PHE A 58 -19.08 15.84 4.85
C PHE A 58 -19.98 16.31 5.99
N ILE A 59 -20.58 15.33 6.70
CA ILE A 59 -21.30 15.52 7.99
C ILE A 59 -20.79 14.42 8.93
N GLY A 60 -19.89 14.76 9.83
CA GLY A 60 -19.23 13.78 10.67
C GLY A 60 -18.50 12.71 9.84
N PRO A 61 -18.75 11.40 10.10
CA PRO A 61 -18.13 10.32 9.34
C PRO A 61 -18.79 10.08 7.98
N PHE A 62 -19.95 10.65 7.73
CA PHE A 62 -20.70 10.46 6.49
C PHE A 62 -20.39 11.55 5.49
N TYR A 63 -20.52 11.20 4.20
CA TYR A 63 -20.45 12.20 3.15
C TYR A 63 -21.38 11.90 1.98
N TRP A 64 -21.68 12.95 1.25
CA TRP A 64 -22.46 12.92 0.01
C TRP A 64 -21.61 13.45 -1.13
N GLN A 65 -21.41 12.65 -2.16
CA GLN A 65 -20.73 13.08 -3.38
C GLN A 65 -21.75 13.70 -4.35
N ARG A 66 -21.70 15.02 -4.45
CA ARG A 66 -22.70 15.80 -5.18
C ARG A 66 -22.70 15.45 -6.67
N LYS A 67 -23.88 15.23 -7.25
CA LYS A 67 -24.12 14.85 -8.66
C LYS A 67 -23.74 13.43 -9.04
N SER A 68 -23.09 12.63 -8.20
CA SER A 68 -22.71 11.24 -8.52
C SER A 68 -23.93 10.37 -8.85
N VAL A 69 -25.03 10.49 -8.09
CA VAL A 69 -26.25 9.68 -8.30
C VAL A 69 -26.85 9.90 -9.69
N ARG A 70 -26.74 11.12 -10.25
CA ARG A 70 -27.28 11.42 -11.59
C ARG A 70 -26.57 10.65 -12.72
N LEU A 71 -25.35 10.15 -12.47
CA LEU A 71 -24.59 9.38 -13.44
C LEU A 71 -25.26 8.04 -13.76
N VAL A 72 -26.05 7.50 -12.83
CA VAL A 72 -26.76 6.23 -13.02
C VAL A 72 -27.72 6.29 -14.20
N PHE A 73 -28.26 7.45 -14.53
CA PHE A 73 -29.18 7.65 -15.65
C PHE A 73 -28.48 7.91 -17.00
N LYS A 74 -27.13 7.98 -17.00
CA LYS A 74 -26.36 8.07 -18.25
C LYS A 74 -26.17 6.67 -18.88
N LYS A 75 -25.68 6.66 -20.12
CA LYS A 75 -25.42 5.42 -20.90
C LYS A 75 -24.11 4.76 -20.45
N TYR A 76 -24.10 4.20 -19.23
CA TYR A 76 -23.05 3.32 -18.70
C TYR A 76 -23.62 1.95 -18.42
N ASP A 77 -22.82 0.94 -18.64
CA ASP A 77 -23.18 -0.47 -18.39
C ASP A 77 -22.74 -0.91 -17.00
N CYS A 78 -21.61 -0.39 -16.53
CA CYS A 78 -20.98 -0.74 -15.27
C CYS A 78 -20.57 0.51 -14.47
N PHE A 79 -20.71 0.43 -13.15
CA PHE A 79 -20.26 1.44 -12.20
C PHE A 79 -19.19 0.85 -11.29
N VAL A 80 -17.99 1.44 -11.30
CA VAL A 80 -16.91 1.12 -10.36
C VAL A 80 -16.89 2.18 -9.27
N LEU A 81 -17.08 1.76 -8.00
CA LEU A 81 -17.14 2.65 -6.84
C LEU A 81 -16.01 2.32 -5.87
N SER A 82 -15.48 3.34 -5.16
CA SER A 82 -14.66 3.06 -3.98
C SER A 82 -15.51 2.41 -2.88
N GLY A 83 -14.88 1.48 -2.13
CA GLY A 83 -15.57 0.70 -1.10
C GLY A 83 -15.83 1.47 0.19
N GLU A 84 -16.54 2.59 0.08
CA GLU A 84 -16.79 3.57 1.15
C GLU A 84 -18.25 3.51 1.64
N PRO A 85 -18.59 2.65 2.63
CA PRO A 85 -19.97 2.48 3.10
C PRO A 85 -20.56 3.74 3.75
N PHE A 86 -19.72 4.69 4.15
CA PHE A 86 -20.13 5.98 4.71
C PHE A 86 -20.38 7.06 3.65
N CYS A 87 -20.16 6.76 2.37
CA CYS A 87 -20.62 7.58 1.25
C CYS A 87 -22.12 7.30 0.99
N ILE A 88 -22.98 8.15 1.49
CA ILE A 88 -24.45 7.95 1.40
C ILE A 88 -24.91 7.91 -0.06
N SER A 89 -24.34 8.75 -0.93
CA SER A 89 -24.70 8.75 -2.36
C SER A 89 -24.42 7.41 -3.05
N TYR A 90 -23.47 6.60 -2.58
CA TYR A 90 -23.18 5.29 -3.16
C TYR A 90 -24.32 4.28 -2.91
N TRP A 91 -25.00 4.35 -1.77
CA TRP A 91 -26.18 3.51 -1.51
C TRP A 91 -27.30 3.78 -2.51
N PHE A 92 -27.52 5.07 -2.85
CA PHE A 92 -28.49 5.44 -3.87
C PHE A 92 -28.07 4.96 -5.26
N ILE A 93 -26.77 5.07 -5.61
CA ILE A 93 -26.24 4.55 -6.86
C ILE A 93 -26.49 3.03 -6.94
N LEU A 94 -26.17 2.28 -5.89
CA LEU A 94 -26.35 0.82 -5.85
C LEU A 94 -27.81 0.41 -6.01
N LEU A 95 -28.74 1.08 -5.30
CA LEU A 95 -30.16 0.81 -5.41
C LEU A 95 -30.68 1.09 -6.81
N LEU A 96 -30.37 2.25 -7.38
CA LEU A 96 -30.79 2.64 -8.72
C LEU A 96 -30.16 1.77 -9.80
N ALA A 97 -28.86 1.44 -9.68
CA ALA A 97 -28.17 0.55 -10.61
C ALA A 97 -28.82 -0.85 -10.62
N LYS A 98 -29.20 -1.37 -9.46
CA LYS A 98 -29.94 -2.63 -9.34
C LYS A 98 -31.30 -2.58 -10.04
N LEU A 99 -32.06 -1.49 -9.85
CA LEU A 99 -33.36 -1.28 -10.52
C LEU A 99 -33.20 -1.18 -12.04
N LEU A 100 -32.13 -0.54 -12.49
CA LEU A 100 -31.81 -0.36 -13.92
C LEU A 100 -31.01 -1.52 -14.54
N ARG A 101 -30.81 -2.62 -13.78
CA ARG A 101 -30.05 -3.82 -14.18
C ARG A 101 -28.62 -3.52 -14.67
N LYS A 102 -27.96 -2.52 -14.07
CA LYS A 102 -26.57 -2.15 -14.37
C LYS A 102 -25.59 -2.88 -13.46
N LYS A 103 -24.43 -3.26 -13.97
CA LYS A 103 -23.36 -3.88 -13.18
C LYS A 103 -22.77 -2.86 -12.18
N THR A 104 -22.43 -3.34 -10.99
CA THR A 104 -21.75 -2.53 -9.97
C THR A 104 -20.55 -3.26 -9.43
N VAL A 105 -19.40 -2.65 -9.47
CA VAL A 105 -18.14 -3.17 -8.98
C VAL A 105 -17.63 -2.24 -7.89
N THR A 106 -17.07 -2.77 -6.81
CA THR A 106 -16.32 -1.95 -5.85
C THR A 106 -14.85 -2.30 -5.89
N TRP A 107 -14.01 -1.29 -5.69
CA TRP A 107 -12.57 -1.44 -5.50
C TRP A 107 -12.23 -0.96 -4.08
N THR A 108 -11.79 -1.89 -3.22
CA THR A 108 -11.79 -1.66 -1.78
C THR A 108 -10.71 -2.46 -1.04
N HIS A 109 -10.38 -2.02 0.16
CA HIS A 109 -9.62 -2.84 1.12
C HIS A 109 -10.43 -4.01 1.71
N GLY A 110 -11.76 -4.02 1.53
CA GLY A 110 -12.61 -5.04 2.12
C GLY A 110 -12.64 -4.98 3.66
N PHE A 111 -12.56 -6.13 4.31
CA PHE A 111 -12.48 -6.24 5.77
C PHE A 111 -11.03 -6.35 6.24
N TYR A 112 -10.74 -5.81 7.42
CA TYR A 112 -9.44 -5.91 8.09
C TYR A 112 -9.41 -6.98 9.18
N GLY A 113 -10.59 -7.44 9.68
CA GLY A 113 -10.71 -8.39 10.79
C GLY A 113 -10.89 -7.76 12.17
N ARG A 114 -10.87 -6.44 12.25
CA ARG A 114 -11.09 -5.65 13.49
C ARG A 114 -12.44 -4.91 13.52
N GLU A 115 -13.26 -5.12 12.50
CA GLU A 115 -14.59 -4.52 12.45
C GLU A 115 -15.52 -5.12 13.50
N GLY A 116 -16.28 -4.28 14.18
CA GLY A 116 -17.23 -4.68 15.21
C GLY A 116 -18.55 -3.87 15.17
N GLY A 117 -19.55 -4.36 15.88
CA GLY A 117 -20.81 -3.68 16.11
C GLY A 117 -21.55 -3.26 14.82
N VAL A 118 -22.22 -2.13 14.87
CA VAL A 118 -23.05 -1.60 13.77
C VAL A 118 -22.21 -1.33 12.52
N LYS A 119 -20.97 -0.86 12.67
CA LYS A 119 -20.07 -0.59 11.54
C LYS A 119 -19.83 -1.84 10.69
N LYS A 120 -19.68 -3.01 11.32
CA LYS A 120 -19.51 -4.30 10.65
C LYS A 120 -20.76 -4.66 9.83
N VAL A 121 -21.95 -4.49 10.41
CA VAL A 121 -23.22 -4.78 9.75
C VAL A 121 -23.43 -3.87 8.53
N VAL A 122 -23.18 -2.57 8.68
CA VAL A 122 -23.29 -1.60 7.59
C VAL A 122 -22.35 -1.97 6.46
N LYS A 123 -21.07 -2.24 6.77
CA LYS A 123 -20.04 -2.61 5.80
C LYS A 123 -20.40 -3.91 5.05
N LYS A 124 -20.83 -4.93 5.78
CA LYS A 124 -21.30 -6.21 5.23
C LYS A 124 -22.49 -6.01 4.27
N THR A 125 -23.51 -5.26 4.71
CA THR A 125 -24.70 -4.97 3.90
C THR A 125 -24.33 -4.22 2.63
N PHE A 126 -23.46 -3.21 2.75
CA PHE A 126 -22.97 -2.44 1.61
C PHE A 126 -22.31 -3.32 0.54
N PHE A 127 -21.38 -4.20 0.93
CA PHE A 127 -20.72 -5.07 -0.02
C PHE A 127 -21.64 -6.10 -0.68
N LYS A 128 -22.71 -6.54 0.00
CA LYS A 128 -23.69 -7.46 -0.60
C LYS A 128 -24.47 -6.85 -1.77
N PHE A 129 -24.57 -5.52 -1.85
CA PHE A 129 -25.26 -4.86 -2.96
C PHE A 129 -24.48 -4.88 -4.28
N PHE A 130 -23.16 -5.05 -4.24
CA PHE A 130 -22.35 -5.08 -5.44
C PHE A 130 -22.50 -6.41 -6.21
N THR A 131 -22.38 -6.32 -7.54
CA THR A 131 -22.31 -7.50 -8.39
C THR A 131 -20.95 -8.17 -8.32
N LYS A 132 -19.86 -7.38 -8.26
CA LYS A 132 -18.47 -7.84 -8.14
C LYS A 132 -17.70 -6.94 -7.15
N ILE A 133 -16.68 -7.51 -6.54
CA ILE A 133 -15.86 -6.86 -5.50
C ILE A 133 -14.39 -7.12 -5.79
N MET A 134 -13.63 -6.08 -6.04
CA MET A 134 -12.17 -6.13 -6.16
C MET A 134 -11.55 -5.72 -4.83
N VAL A 135 -10.72 -6.58 -4.25
CA VAL A 135 -9.99 -6.33 -3.00
C VAL A 135 -8.49 -6.48 -3.20
N TYR A 136 -7.70 -5.86 -2.33
CA TYR A 136 -6.24 -5.85 -2.46
C TYR A 136 -5.54 -7.10 -1.93
N SER A 137 -6.25 -8.01 -1.21
CA SER A 137 -5.64 -9.19 -0.60
C SER A 137 -6.57 -10.39 -0.51
N ASP A 138 -6.03 -11.59 -0.58
CA ASP A 138 -6.76 -12.84 -0.35
C ASP A 138 -7.16 -12.97 1.13
N TYR A 139 -6.38 -12.39 2.06
CA TYR A 139 -6.74 -12.27 3.46
C TYR A 139 -8.10 -11.58 3.63
N SER A 140 -8.31 -10.47 2.93
CA SER A 140 -9.61 -9.76 2.96
C SER A 140 -10.74 -10.61 2.37
N ILE A 141 -10.49 -11.37 1.30
CA ILE A 141 -11.47 -12.33 0.73
C ILE A 141 -11.87 -13.34 1.80
N GLY A 142 -10.89 -13.93 2.51
CA GLY A 142 -11.12 -14.88 3.58
C GLY A 142 -11.99 -14.33 4.71
N LEU A 143 -11.75 -13.07 5.11
CA LEU A 143 -12.57 -12.38 6.11
C LEU A 143 -13.99 -12.09 5.61
N MET A 144 -14.12 -11.62 4.37
CA MET A 144 -15.42 -11.31 3.75
C MET A 144 -16.25 -12.58 3.55
N LYS A 145 -15.63 -13.69 3.21
CA LYS A 145 -16.27 -15.02 3.13
C LYS A 145 -16.83 -15.46 4.48
N LYS A 146 -16.05 -15.31 5.57
CA LYS A 146 -16.51 -15.58 6.95
C LYS A 146 -17.73 -14.73 7.32
N GLU A 147 -17.86 -13.53 6.76
CA GLU A 147 -19.00 -12.66 6.94
C GLU A 147 -20.19 -13.00 6.02
N GLY A 148 -20.11 -14.04 5.21
CA GLY A 148 -21.18 -14.51 4.32
C GLY A 148 -21.36 -13.64 3.08
N ILE A 149 -20.27 -13.09 2.54
CA ILE A 149 -20.22 -12.52 1.20
C ILE A 149 -19.84 -13.63 0.24
N ASP A 150 -20.54 -13.71 -0.87
CA ASP A 150 -20.34 -14.75 -1.89
C ASP A 150 -18.94 -14.64 -2.51
N GLU A 151 -18.15 -15.72 -2.38
CA GLU A 151 -16.78 -15.79 -2.90
C GLU A 151 -16.71 -15.58 -4.41
N LYS A 152 -17.72 -16.03 -5.17
CA LYS A 152 -17.80 -15.86 -6.64
C LYS A 152 -17.89 -14.41 -7.09
N LYS A 153 -18.17 -13.48 -6.18
CA LYS A 153 -18.20 -12.06 -6.45
C LYS A 153 -16.87 -11.37 -6.17
N MET A 154 -15.94 -12.02 -5.47
CA MET A 154 -14.73 -11.41 -4.94
C MET A 154 -13.49 -11.78 -5.77
N PHE A 155 -12.67 -10.78 -6.06
CA PHE A 155 -11.45 -10.91 -6.86
C PHE A 155 -10.31 -10.18 -6.15
N CYS A 156 -9.18 -10.87 -5.95
CA CYS A 156 -7.97 -10.23 -5.45
C CYS A 156 -7.29 -9.51 -6.62
N ILE A 157 -7.31 -8.18 -6.57
CA ILE A 157 -6.67 -7.34 -7.58
C ILE A 157 -5.24 -6.95 -7.20
N ALA A 158 -4.81 -7.27 -5.98
CA ALA A 158 -3.57 -6.80 -5.38
C ALA A 158 -3.48 -5.26 -5.35
N ASN A 159 -2.34 -4.71 -4.96
CA ASN A 159 -2.05 -3.28 -5.08
C ASN A 159 -0.76 -3.09 -5.86
N ALA A 160 -0.55 -1.92 -6.45
CA ALA A 160 0.62 -1.63 -7.25
C ALA A 160 1.05 -0.17 -7.11
N LEU A 161 2.30 0.09 -7.43
CA LEU A 161 2.88 1.40 -7.68
C LEU A 161 3.06 1.60 -9.18
N ASP A 162 3.88 2.56 -9.58
CA ASP A 162 4.31 2.73 -10.98
C ASP A 162 5.38 1.68 -11.33
N THR A 163 4.93 0.44 -11.45
CA THR A 163 5.84 -0.70 -11.66
C THR A 163 6.59 -0.61 -12.98
N ASP A 164 6.02 -0.01 -14.03
CA ASP A 164 6.71 0.11 -15.32
C ASP A 164 7.91 1.03 -15.23
N SER A 165 7.77 2.22 -14.66
CA SER A 165 8.88 3.12 -14.39
C SER A 165 9.90 2.51 -13.43
N GLN A 166 9.44 1.83 -12.39
CA GLN A 166 10.29 1.16 -11.41
C GLN A 166 11.11 0.00 -12.01
N LEU A 167 10.55 -0.75 -12.95
CA LEU A 167 11.25 -1.82 -13.67
C LEU A 167 12.41 -1.27 -14.52
N ILE A 168 12.25 -0.12 -15.16
CA ILE A 168 13.31 0.55 -15.92
C ILE A 168 14.47 0.95 -15.01
N ILE A 169 14.16 1.46 -13.80
CA ILE A 169 15.18 1.81 -12.80
C ILE A 169 15.85 0.54 -12.29
N ARG A 170 15.08 -0.49 -11.92
CA ARG A 170 15.58 -1.77 -11.39
C ARG A 170 16.64 -2.41 -12.28
N GLN A 171 16.47 -2.34 -13.62
CA GLN A 171 17.42 -2.91 -14.58
C GLN A 171 18.80 -2.22 -14.58
N LYS A 172 18.89 -1.00 -14.06
CA LYS A 172 20.13 -0.21 -14.00
C LYS A 172 20.82 -0.30 -12.65
N LEU A 173 20.14 -0.86 -11.63
CA LEU A 173 20.65 -0.90 -10.26
C LEU A 173 21.87 -1.83 -10.15
N LYS A 174 22.81 -1.38 -9.36
CA LYS A 174 24.04 -2.11 -8.99
C LYS A 174 24.45 -1.70 -7.58
N LYS A 175 25.36 -2.46 -7.00
CA LYS A 175 25.98 -2.06 -5.72
C LYS A 175 26.73 -0.74 -5.90
N THR A 176 26.48 0.20 -4.99
CA THR A 176 27.12 1.53 -4.94
C THR A 176 27.62 1.80 -3.53
N ASP A 177 28.27 2.93 -3.34
CA ASP A 177 28.77 3.43 -2.07
C ASP A 177 27.83 4.40 -1.36
N VAL A 178 26.53 4.43 -1.76
CA VAL A 178 25.53 5.37 -1.23
C VAL A 178 25.48 5.43 0.31
N PHE A 179 25.71 4.31 0.97
CA PHE A 179 25.74 4.24 2.43
C PHE A 179 27.15 4.36 3.01
N SER A 180 28.13 3.70 2.40
CA SER A 180 29.51 3.76 2.89
C SER A 180 30.12 5.15 2.74
N ALA A 181 29.72 5.92 1.73
CA ALA A 181 30.10 7.32 1.59
C ALA A 181 29.59 8.20 2.75
N HIS A 182 28.44 7.87 3.34
CA HIS A 182 27.88 8.59 4.49
C HIS A 182 28.48 8.11 5.82
N PHE A 183 28.50 6.79 6.04
CA PHE A 183 28.88 6.22 7.34
C PHE A 183 30.39 5.98 7.50
N GLY A 184 31.19 6.06 6.42
CA GLY A 184 32.59 5.74 6.43
C GLY A 184 32.92 4.25 6.67
N ASN A 185 31.92 3.37 6.51
CA ASN A 185 32.07 1.91 6.67
C ASN A 185 31.12 1.16 5.71
N ASP A 186 31.38 -0.14 5.49
CA ASP A 186 30.58 -1.03 4.64
C ASP A 186 29.62 -1.93 5.42
N GLU A 187 29.21 -1.53 6.63
CA GLU A 187 28.29 -2.31 7.44
C GLU A 187 26.90 -2.40 6.78
N PRO A 188 26.20 -3.54 6.92
CA PRO A 188 24.87 -3.71 6.34
C PRO A 188 23.88 -2.70 6.90
N VAL A 189 22.94 -2.27 6.06
CA VAL A 189 21.99 -1.20 6.40
C VAL A 189 20.59 -1.75 6.65
N VAL A 190 20.04 -1.39 7.81
CA VAL A 190 18.61 -1.47 8.12
C VAL A 190 17.96 -0.21 7.55
N PHE A 191 16.90 -0.36 6.76
CA PHE A 191 16.29 0.75 6.03
C PHE A 191 14.81 0.92 6.38
N TYR A 192 14.38 2.17 6.48
CA TYR A 192 12.97 2.54 6.54
C TYR A 192 12.69 3.69 5.59
N ILE A 193 11.56 3.61 4.88
CA ILE A 193 11.03 4.73 4.10
C ILE A 193 9.52 4.88 4.31
N GLY A 194 9.07 6.10 4.54
CA GLY A 194 7.67 6.44 4.69
C GLY A 194 7.46 7.65 5.60
N ARG A 195 6.21 8.04 5.79
CA ARG A 195 5.87 9.12 6.73
C ARG A 195 6.26 8.72 8.14
N ILE A 196 6.94 9.61 8.84
CA ILE A 196 7.28 9.44 10.25
C ILE A 196 6.04 9.82 11.06
N GLN A 197 5.33 8.80 11.56
CA GLN A 197 4.07 8.92 12.29
C GLN A 197 4.07 7.94 13.47
N LYS A 198 3.35 8.25 14.53
CA LYS A 198 3.24 7.40 15.73
C LYS A 198 2.79 5.97 15.41
N VAL A 199 1.85 5.82 14.47
CA VAL A 199 1.37 4.49 14.02
C VAL A 199 2.46 3.65 13.35
N LYS A 200 3.54 4.26 12.87
CA LYS A 200 4.67 3.55 12.24
C LYS A 200 5.67 2.97 13.23
N ARG A 201 5.56 3.33 14.51
CA ARG A 201 6.33 2.77 15.60
C ARG A 201 7.85 2.79 15.36
N LEU A 202 8.36 3.90 14.83
CA LEU A 202 9.81 4.06 14.61
C LEU A 202 10.58 4.16 15.92
N ASP A 203 9.93 4.49 17.02
CA ASP A 203 10.42 4.33 18.37
C ASP A 203 10.94 2.91 18.63
N MET A 204 10.16 1.88 18.23
CA MET A 204 10.57 0.48 18.34
C MET A 204 11.74 0.13 17.42
N LEU A 205 11.80 0.72 16.20
CA LEU A 205 12.91 0.50 15.30
C LEU A 205 14.22 0.99 15.91
N VAL A 206 14.23 2.21 16.45
CA VAL A 206 15.42 2.78 17.08
C VAL A 206 15.83 1.99 18.34
N GLN A 207 14.86 1.57 19.17
CA GLN A 207 15.12 0.71 20.33
C GLN A 207 15.70 -0.66 19.94
N SER A 208 15.13 -1.29 18.90
CA SER A 208 15.65 -2.56 18.37
C SER A 208 17.06 -2.40 17.80
N PHE A 209 17.29 -1.30 17.10
CA PHE A 209 18.62 -0.97 16.57
C PHE A 209 19.64 -0.76 17.69
N LYS A 210 19.27 -0.08 18.80
CA LYS A 210 20.13 0.02 20.01
C LYS A 210 20.52 -1.35 20.55
N LYS A 211 19.55 -2.27 20.67
CA LYS A 211 19.84 -3.64 21.13
C LYS A 211 20.84 -4.37 20.23
N LEU A 212 20.69 -4.26 18.90
CA LEU A 212 21.67 -4.82 17.96
C LEU A 212 23.07 -4.27 18.21
N LYS A 213 23.20 -2.96 18.41
CA LYS A 213 24.51 -2.32 18.71
C LYS A 213 25.06 -2.81 20.05
N ASP A 214 24.24 -2.94 21.10
CA ASP A 214 24.63 -3.43 22.42
C ASP A 214 25.08 -4.90 22.38
N GLU A 215 24.51 -5.72 21.47
CA GLU A 215 24.95 -7.09 21.18
C GLU A 215 26.21 -7.15 20.30
N GLY A 216 26.77 -6.00 19.90
CA GLY A 216 27.97 -5.93 19.05
C GLY A 216 27.71 -6.20 17.57
N VAL A 217 26.44 -6.22 17.13
CA VAL A 217 26.09 -6.39 15.72
C VAL A 217 26.48 -5.15 14.95
N LYS A 218 27.33 -5.33 13.94
CA LYS A 218 27.78 -4.26 13.07
C LYS A 218 26.70 -3.97 12.01
N CYS A 219 26.06 -2.83 12.09
CA CYS A 219 25.04 -2.38 11.16
C CYS A 219 24.79 -0.87 11.28
N ASN A 220 24.20 -0.30 10.23
CA ASN A 220 23.74 1.10 10.20
C ASN A 220 22.22 1.15 10.01
N LEU A 221 21.60 2.27 10.37
CA LEU A 221 20.17 2.52 10.20
C LEU A 221 19.96 3.79 9.34
N VAL A 222 19.16 3.66 8.30
CA VAL A 222 18.74 4.81 7.47
C VAL A 222 17.22 4.96 7.54
N ILE A 223 16.76 6.18 7.85
CA ILE A 223 15.34 6.54 7.91
C ILE A 223 15.06 7.65 6.92
N VAL A 224 14.23 7.35 5.92
CA VAL A 224 13.80 8.30 4.89
C VAL A 224 12.34 8.67 5.14
N GLY A 225 12.07 9.96 5.32
CA GLY A 225 10.70 10.41 5.53
C GLY A 225 10.58 11.79 6.12
N LYS A 226 9.34 12.28 6.14
CA LYS A 226 8.97 13.53 6.80
C LYS A 226 8.26 13.21 8.10
N ASP A 227 8.65 13.90 9.17
CA ASP A 227 7.94 13.85 10.44
C ASP A 227 6.68 14.72 10.36
N ASP A 228 5.53 14.06 10.25
CA ASP A 228 4.22 14.73 10.15
C ASP A 228 3.49 14.81 11.50
N GLU A 229 4.02 14.17 12.56
CA GLU A 229 3.33 14.06 13.87
C GLU A 229 4.21 14.41 15.06
N ASN A 230 5.38 15.03 14.83
CA ASN A 230 6.38 15.38 15.88
C ASN A 230 6.75 14.14 16.72
N VAL A 231 7.17 13.09 16.07
CA VAL A 231 7.67 11.86 16.73
C VAL A 231 9.02 12.09 17.39
N ASP A 232 9.77 13.11 16.90
CA ASP A 232 11.07 13.56 17.43
C ASP A 232 12.11 12.43 17.55
N LEU A 233 12.36 11.77 16.42
CA LEU A 233 13.36 10.69 16.36
C LEU A 233 14.77 11.16 16.69
N LEU A 234 15.12 12.43 16.40
CA LEU A 234 16.42 13.01 16.74
C LEU A 234 16.68 12.92 18.24
N LYS A 235 15.69 13.26 19.06
CA LYS A 235 15.78 13.16 20.51
C LYS A 235 16.01 11.73 20.96
N ILE A 236 15.23 10.76 20.44
CA ILE A 236 15.36 9.35 20.82
C ILE A 236 16.74 8.81 20.42
N ILE A 237 17.24 9.14 19.22
CA ILE A 237 18.56 8.74 18.73
C ILE A 237 19.68 9.30 19.59
N SER A 238 19.56 10.56 19.98
CA SER A 238 20.54 11.24 20.84
C SER A 238 20.56 10.66 22.26
N GLU A 239 19.40 10.41 22.87
CA GLU A 239 19.28 9.79 24.20
C GLU A 239 19.85 8.38 24.25
N LEU A 240 19.84 7.66 23.12
CA LEU A 240 20.39 6.30 22.97
C LEU A 240 21.83 6.28 22.46
N GLU A 241 22.46 7.42 22.25
CA GLU A 241 23.85 7.57 21.76
C GLU A 241 24.11 6.85 20.42
N LEU A 242 23.17 6.97 19.48
CA LEU A 242 23.21 6.26 18.19
C LEU A 242 23.58 7.15 16.99
N GLY A 243 23.95 8.44 17.24
CA GLY A 243 24.13 9.44 16.20
C GLY A 243 25.02 9.02 15.01
N ASP A 244 26.15 8.36 15.29
CA ASP A 244 27.13 7.94 14.27
C ASP A 244 26.66 6.76 13.41
N SER A 245 25.63 6.04 13.82
CA SER A 245 25.14 4.83 13.16
C SER A 245 23.73 4.97 12.58
N VAL A 246 23.11 6.17 12.73
CA VAL A 246 21.75 6.43 12.25
C VAL A 246 21.72 7.66 11.34
N TRP A 247 21.26 7.48 10.13
CA TRP A 247 21.08 8.56 9.18
C TRP A 247 19.59 8.90 9.02
N LEU A 248 19.18 10.07 9.51
CA LEU A 248 17.89 10.66 9.20
C LEU A 248 18.04 11.44 7.87
N TYR A 249 17.71 10.78 6.75
CA TYR A 249 17.91 11.34 5.40
C TYR A 249 16.97 12.53 5.12
N GLY A 250 15.80 12.55 5.77
CA GLY A 250 14.71 13.46 5.42
C GLY A 250 13.79 12.90 4.32
N PRO A 251 12.86 13.70 3.80
CA PRO A 251 11.95 13.26 2.75
C PRO A 251 12.67 13.09 1.41
N CYS A 252 12.44 11.97 0.72
CA CYS A 252 12.90 11.69 -0.62
C CYS A 252 11.72 11.28 -1.51
N TYR A 253 11.67 11.83 -2.73
CA TYR A 253 10.64 11.56 -3.74
C TYR A 253 11.27 11.21 -5.10
N ASP A 254 12.60 11.18 -5.17
CA ASP A 254 13.33 10.76 -6.35
C ASP A 254 13.42 9.23 -6.39
N GLU A 255 12.76 8.64 -7.38
CA GLU A 255 12.58 7.19 -7.45
C GLU A 255 13.91 6.46 -7.75
N GLU A 256 14.85 7.07 -8.47
CA GLU A 256 16.17 6.48 -8.74
C GLU A 256 16.98 6.39 -7.44
N THR A 257 17.01 7.46 -6.64
CA THR A 257 17.64 7.49 -5.31
C THR A 257 17.01 6.48 -4.37
N ILE A 258 15.66 6.38 -4.35
CA ILE A 258 14.95 5.43 -3.49
C ILE A 258 15.27 3.99 -3.91
N GLY A 259 15.27 3.70 -5.20
CA GLY A 259 15.62 2.40 -5.75
C GLY A 259 17.05 1.99 -5.39
N GLU A 260 18.01 2.91 -5.53
CA GLU A 260 19.41 2.70 -5.13
C GLU A 260 19.53 2.37 -3.64
N MET A 261 18.85 3.13 -2.76
CA MET A 261 18.86 2.88 -1.32
C MET A 261 18.26 1.50 -0.97
N PHE A 262 17.12 1.12 -1.55
CA PHE A 262 16.56 -0.21 -1.33
C PHE A 262 17.48 -1.33 -1.80
N TYR A 263 18.05 -1.18 -3.01
CA TYR A 263 18.95 -2.18 -3.60
C TYR A 263 20.19 -2.45 -2.74
N ASN A 264 20.74 -1.41 -2.12
CA ASN A 264 21.93 -1.49 -1.27
C ASN A 264 21.61 -1.79 0.20
N SER A 265 20.33 -1.85 0.60
CA SER A 265 19.92 -2.17 1.96
C SER A 265 19.87 -3.68 2.21
N ALA A 266 20.17 -4.08 3.45
CA ALA A 266 20.06 -5.47 3.87
C ALA A 266 18.60 -5.89 4.13
N VAL A 267 17.80 -4.98 4.68
CA VAL A 267 16.40 -5.22 5.04
C VAL A 267 15.65 -3.90 5.21
N CYS A 268 14.42 -3.85 4.72
CA CYS A 268 13.47 -2.78 5.00
C CYS A 268 12.60 -3.16 6.22
N VAL A 269 12.53 -2.29 7.22
CA VAL A 269 11.81 -2.57 8.47
C VAL A 269 10.69 -1.56 8.67
N SER A 270 9.46 -2.05 8.80
CA SER A 270 8.27 -1.25 9.10
C SER A 270 7.58 -1.78 10.36
N PRO A 271 7.97 -1.31 11.57
CA PRO A 271 7.47 -1.87 12.83
C PRO A 271 5.97 -1.69 13.04
N GLY A 272 5.41 -0.61 12.54
CA GLY A 272 3.96 -0.39 12.48
C GLY A 272 3.33 -1.06 11.25
N ASN A 273 2.21 -0.53 10.79
CA ASN A 273 1.58 -1.08 9.61
C ASN A 273 2.44 -0.87 8.36
N VAL A 274 2.72 -1.94 7.63
CA VAL A 274 3.32 -1.86 6.31
C VAL A 274 2.22 -1.64 5.27
N GLY A 275 2.43 -0.73 4.34
CA GLY A 275 1.56 -0.49 3.20
C GLY A 275 2.34 -0.73 1.91
N LEU A 276 2.18 0.17 0.95
CA LEU A 276 2.91 0.14 -0.32
C LEU A 276 4.44 0.07 -0.16
N THR A 277 4.97 0.40 1.01
CA THR A 277 6.40 0.26 1.32
C THR A 277 6.89 -1.18 1.12
N SER A 278 6.07 -2.21 1.41
CA SER A 278 6.49 -3.61 1.17
C SER A 278 6.64 -3.91 -0.31
N ILE A 279 5.71 -3.47 -1.14
CA ILE A 279 5.78 -3.63 -2.59
C ILE A 279 6.96 -2.83 -3.13
N HIS A 280 7.14 -1.60 -2.67
CA HIS A 280 8.23 -0.72 -3.09
C HIS A 280 9.61 -1.34 -2.81
N ALA A 281 9.82 -1.81 -1.57
CA ALA A 281 11.06 -2.48 -1.18
C ALA A 281 11.33 -3.73 -2.04
N MET A 282 10.31 -4.58 -2.23
CA MET A 282 10.43 -5.81 -2.99
C MET A 282 10.60 -5.58 -4.49
N THR A 283 10.09 -4.46 -5.05
CA THR A 283 10.35 -4.05 -6.43
C THR A 283 11.84 -3.86 -6.69
N TYR A 284 12.58 -3.40 -5.68
CA TYR A 284 14.04 -3.23 -5.74
C TYR A 284 14.81 -4.34 -5.02
N GLY A 285 14.13 -5.45 -4.70
CA GLY A 285 14.74 -6.67 -4.18
C GLY A 285 15.16 -6.62 -2.72
N CYS A 286 14.63 -5.66 -1.95
CA CYS A 286 14.87 -5.54 -0.52
C CYS A 286 13.83 -6.33 0.27
N PRO A 287 14.22 -7.26 1.16
CA PRO A 287 13.30 -8.00 2.02
C PRO A 287 12.66 -7.09 3.06
N VAL A 288 11.49 -7.48 3.56
CA VAL A 288 10.68 -6.65 4.45
C VAL A 288 10.38 -7.33 5.78
N VAL A 289 10.58 -6.60 6.88
CA VAL A 289 10.19 -7.02 8.24
C VAL A 289 9.06 -6.12 8.76
N THR A 290 7.95 -6.74 9.19
CA THR A 290 6.81 -6.04 9.79
C THR A 290 6.12 -6.94 10.83
N HIS A 291 5.11 -6.42 11.57
CA HIS A 291 4.45 -7.19 12.62
C HIS A 291 3.41 -8.21 12.10
N ASP A 292 3.10 -9.21 12.90
CA ASP A 292 2.20 -10.35 12.61
C ASP A 292 0.72 -10.10 12.92
N ASN A 293 0.34 -8.96 13.45
CA ASN A 293 -1.06 -8.65 13.75
C ASN A 293 -1.77 -8.12 12.49
N PHE A 294 -2.14 -9.04 11.60
CA PHE A 294 -2.69 -8.74 10.28
C PHE A 294 -3.95 -7.87 10.27
N PRO A 295 -4.88 -7.93 11.25
CA PRO A 295 -5.97 -6.97 11.35
C PRO A 295 -5.54 -5.49 11.43
N TYR A 296 -4.32 -5.22 11.84
CA TYR A 296 -3.74 -3.86 11.94
C TYR A 296 -2.76 -3.54 10.82
N GLN A 297 -2.56 -4.46 9.88
CA GLN A 297 -1.74 -4.24 8.68
C GLN A 297 -2.55 -3.63 7.53
N MET A 298 -1.84 -3.08 6.55
CA MET A 298 -2.41 -2.78 5.24
C MET A 298 -2.30 -4.03 4.35
N PRO A 299 -3.14 -4.19 3.31
CA PRO A 299 -3.22 -5.42 2.50
C PRO A 299 -1.89 -5.93 1.93
N GLU A 300 -0.95 -5.04 1.72
CA GLU A 300 0.33 -5.30 1.08
C GLU A 300 1.29 -6.17 1.92
N PHE A 301 0.97 -6.42 3.21
CA PHE A 301 1.70 -7.41 4.00
C PHE A 301 1.69 -8.80 3.35
N GLU A 302 0.65 -9.08 2.57
CA GLU A 302 0.45 -10.38 1.92
C GLU A 302 1.48 -10.65 0.79
N ALA A 303 2.19 -9.62 0.31
CA ALA A 303 3.31 -9.79 -0.61
C ALA A 303 4.52 -10.44 0.08
N ILE A 304 4.61 -10.38 1.41
CA ILE A 304 5.74 -10.90 2.17
C ILE A 304 5.57 -12.41 2.37
N THR A 305 6.52 -13.19 1.84
CA THR A 305 6.63 -14.62 2.11
C THR A 305 7.65 -14.84 3.22
N PRO A 306 7.22 -15.33 4.43
CA PRO A 306 8.10 -15.48 5.58
C PRO A 306 9.32 -16.36 5.29
N GLY A 307 10.51 -15.88 5.66
CA GLY A 307 11.79 -16.55 5.45
C GLY A 307 12.33 -16.49 4.01
N VAL A 308 11.54 -15.94 3.07
CA VAL A 308 11.87 -15.85 1.64
C VAL A 308 12.08 -14.39 1.21
N THR A 309 11.05 -13.57 1.28
CA THR A 309 11.08 -12.15 0.89
C THR A 309 10.94 -11.20 2.08
N GLY A 310 10.93 -11.72 3.27
CA GLY A 310 10.82 -10.98 4.52
C GLY A 310 10.39 -11.86 5.67
N CYS A 311 9.95 -11.26 6.77
CA CYS A 311 9.37 -12.00 7.87
C CYS A 311 8.47 -11.12 8.74
N PHE A 312 7.74 -11.76 9.65
CA PHE A 312 6.90 -11.11 10.62
C PHE A 312 7.48 -11.25 12.02
N PHE A 313 7.37 -10.21 12.82
CA PHE A 313 7.68 -10.22 14.24
C PHE A 313 6.39 -10.04 15.06
N LYS A 314 6.39 -10.47 16.30
CA LYS A 314 5.27 -10.33 17.21
C LYS A 314 5.02 -8.85 17.52
N MET A 315 3.83 -8.37 17.19
CA MET A 315 3.46 -6.96 17.39
C MET A 315 3.81 -6.46 18.79
N ASP A 316 4.35 -5.26 18.88
CA ASP A 316 4.77 -4.58 20.11
C ASP A 316 5.89 -5.29 20.91
N ASN A 317 6.64 -6.22 20.29
CA ASN A 317 7.76 -6.93 20.89
C ASN A 317 9.09 -6.49 20.25
N VAL A 318 9.85 -5.65 20.95
CA VAL A 318 11.14 -5.12 20.50
C VAL A 318 12.19 -6.23 20.40
N ASP A 319 12.18 -7.24 21.29
CA ASP A 319 13.14 -8.33 21.28
C ASP A 319 12.96 -9.20 20.03
N ASP A 320 11.72 -9.60 19.73
CA ASP A 320 11.43 -10.37 18.53
C ASP A 320 11.75 -9.57 17.25
N LEU A 321 11.44 -8.25 17.23
CA LEU A 321 11.86 -7.39 16.13
C LEU A 321 13.39 -7.40 15.94
N THR A 322 14.15 -7.31 17.03
CA THR A 322 15.61 -7.33 17.01
C THR A 322 16.13 -8.64 16.40
N GLU A 323 15.62 -9.78 16.85
CA GLU A 323 15.95 -11.10 16.32
C GLU A 323 15.62 -11.23 14.83
N LYS A 324 14.45 -10.73 14.40
CA LYS A 324 14.07 -10.77 12.99
C LYS A 324 14.96 -9.90 12.11
N ILE A 325 15.37 -8.74 12.57
CA ILE A 325 16.33 -7.88 11.84
C ILE A 325 17.67 -8.60 11.73
N LYS A 326 18.19 -9.17 12.84
CA LYS A 326 19.46 -9.86 12.90
C LYS A 326 19.55 -10.99 11.87
N LEU A 327 18.49 -11.80 11.73
CA LEU A 327 18.41 -12.86 10.71
C LEU A 327 18.67 -12.36 9.27
N TRP A 328 18.23 -11.16 8.95
CA TRP A 328 18.44 -10.57 7.62
C TRP A 328 19.80 -9.89 7.47
N LEU A 329 20.37 -9.38 8.56
CA LEU A 329 21.74 -8.82 8.58
C LEU A 329 22.82 -9.91 8.39
N GLU A 330 22.57 -11.11 8.87
CA GLU A 330 23.49 -12.26 8.82
C GLU A 330 23.47 -13.03 7.48
N LYS A 331 22.57 -12.68 6.56
CA LYS A 331 22.48 -13.32 5.24
C LYS A 331 23.76 -13.15 4.42
N THR A 332 24.23 -14.24 3.81
CA THR A 332 25.37 -14.22 2.87
C THR A 332 25.00 -13.45 1.60
N PRO A 333 25.99 -13.00 0.80
CA PRO A 333 25.73 -12.36 -0.49
C PRO A 333 24.85 -13.22 -1.42
N GLU A 334 25.08 -14.53 -1.47
CA GLU A 334 24.33 -15.49 -2.29
C GLU A 334 22.87 -15.61 -1.82
N GLU A 335 22.64 -15.66 -0.51
CA GLU A 335 21.30 -15.68 0.06
C GLU A 335 20.54 -14.38 -0.19
N ARG A 336 21.25 -13.24 -0.13
CA ARG A 336 20.66 -11.91 -0.45
C ARG A 336 20.25 -11.84 -1.91
N GLU A 337 21.09 -12.33 -2.84
CA GLU A 337 20.75 -12.34 -4.27
C GLU A 337 19.55 -13.24 -4.55
N LYS A 338 19.49 -14.42 -3.96
CA LYS A 338 18.33 -15.31 -4.05
C LYS A 338 17.04 -14.65 -3.50
N THR A 339 17.14 -13.94 -2.38
CA THR A 339 16.02 -13.17 -1.82
C THR A 339 15.57 -12.08 -2.79
N ARG A 340 16.49 -11.37 -3.40
CA ARG A 340 16.25 -10.32 -4.39
C ARG A 340 15.46 -10.85 -5.59
N GLU A 341 15.92 -11.95 -6.19
CA GLU A 341 15.24 -12.60 -7.32
C GLU A 341 13.81 -13.01 -6.95
N LEU A 342 13.61 -13.59 -5.75
CA LEU A 342 12.30 -14.00 -5.28
C LEU A 342 11.38 -12.81 -4.96
N ALA A 343 11.92 -11.71 -4.47
CA ALA A 343 11.18 -10.45 -4.29
C ALA A 343 10.73 -9.88 -5.63
N TYR A 344 11.63 -9.82 -6.61
CA TYR A 344 11.31 -9.40 -7.98
C TYR A 344 10.18 -10.24 -8.56
N ARG A 345 10.32 -11.56 -8.50
CA ARG A 345 9.31 -12.49 -8.99
C ARG A 345 7.94 -12.28 -8.35
N THR A 346 7.89 -12.05 -7.05
CA THR A 346 6.64 -11.76 -6.32
C THR A 346 5.93 -10.54 -6.88
N ILE A 347 6.68 -9.46 -7.17
CA ILE A 347 6.13 -8.24 -7.75
C ILE A 347 5.69 -8.47 -9.19
N ASP A 348 6.55 -9.09 -10.00
CA ASP A 348 6.32 -9.29 -11.43
C ASP A 348 5.13 -10.23 -11.69
N GLU A 349 4.85 -11.19 -10.81
CA GLU A 349 3.73 -12.14 -10.96
C GLU A 349 2.39 -11.57 -10.48
N LYS A 350 2.34 -10.70 -9.46
CA LYS A 350 1.04 -10.33 -8.84
C LYS A 350 0.91 -8.86 -8.46
N TRP A 351 1.96 -8.21 -7.95
CA TRP A 351 1.85 -6.90 -7.31
C TRP A 351 2.25 -5.76 -8.26
N ASN A 352 1.64 -5.74 -9.45
CA ASN A 352 1.92 -4.79 -10.52
C ASN A 352 0.64 -4.34 -11.22
N VAL A 353 0.74 -3.25 -11.99
CA VAL A 353 -0.41 -2.63 -12.66
C VAL A 353 -1.00 -3.51 -13.77
N HIS A 354 -0.19 -4.35 -14.41
CA HIS A 354 -0.65 -5.25 -15.48
C HIS A 354 -1.49 -6.39 -14.91
N TYR A 355 -1.07 -6.99 -13.78
CA TYR A 355 -1.90 -7.96 -13.07
C TYR A 355 -3.27 -7.37 -12.70
N GLN A 356 -3.31 -6.10 -12.27
CA GLN A 356 -4.56 -5.42 -11.96
C GLN A 356 -5.48 -5.34 -13.19
N ILE A 357 -4.93 -5.01 -14.37
CA ILE A 357 -5.68 -4.98 -15.63
C ILE A 357 -6.22 -6.36 -15.99
N GLU A 358 -5.42 -7.42 -15.88
CA GLU A 358 -5.89 -8.80 -16.18
C GLU A 358 -7.05 -9.20 -15.25
N VAL A 359 -6.98 -8.91 -13.98
CA VAL A 359 -8.11 -9.13 -13.05
C VAL A 359 -9.33 -8.29 -13.45
N MET A 360 -9.14 -7.02 -13.83
CA MET A 360 -10.24 -6.15 -14.27
C MET A 360 -10.92 -6.69 -15.55
N LYS A 361 -10.18 -7.25 -16.51
CA LYS A 361 -10.75 -7.90 -17.69
C LYS A 361 -11.72 -9.01 -17.27
N ILE A 362 -11.31 -9.90 -16.35
CA ILE A 362 -12.18 -10.94 -15.81
C ILE A 362 -13.42 -10.36 -15.12
N VAL A 363 -13.24 -9.32 -14.30
CA VAL A 363 -14.32 -8.69 -13.52
C VAL A 363 -15.33 -7.98 -14.41
N PHE A 364 -14.89 -7.36 -15.47
CA PHE A 364 -15.76 -6.60 -16.37
C PHE A 364 -16.46 -7.50 -17.41
N ASP A 365 -15.81 -8.56 -17.88
CA ASP A 365 -16.40 -9.51 -18.84
C ASP A 365 -17.38 -10.49 -18.19
N ALA A 366 -17.21 -10.80 -16.90
CA ALA A 366 -18.08 -11.68 -16.12
C ALA A 366 -19.33 -10.91 -15.62
#